data_93f5fd73b578f57d9baa2fdc53421d08
#
_entry.id   93f5fd73b578f57d9baa2fdc53421d08
#
_cell.length_a   1.000
_cell.length_b   1.000
_cell.length_c   1.000
_cell.angle_alpha   90.00
_cell.angle_beta   90.00
_cell.angle_gamma   90.00
#
_symmetry.space_group_name_H-M   'P 1'
#
loop_
_entity.id
_entity.type
_entity.pdbx_description
1 polymer ?
#
loop_
_entity_poly.entity_id
_entity_poly.type
_entity_poly.pdbx_seq_one_letter_code
_entity_poly.pdbx_strand_id
1 'polypeptide(L)'
;MKPNNPSLISLNGKSFLMPFILVTFCFALWGFANDITNPMVKAFSKIFRMSVTEGALVQVAFYGGYFAMAFPAAMFIRKYSYKAGVLMGLGLYATGALLFLPAKVVGVYACFLVAYFIMTCGLSFLETSCNPYILTMGPEQTATRRLNMAQCFNPCGSIIGMYVAMNFIQARLNPMSSDERATLSPEQFEALKQADLSVLISPYLAIGLVIIVMFLVIRFTRMPKNGDQTHDINLMPTLRRIFALKYYREGVAAQFFYVGAQIMCWTFIIQYGTRVFMAEGMGEQEAEVLSQSYNIAAMMLFICSRFLATWLMKWLRPARLLTIFALLAMAFTLGAIFLQGRMGLYCLVAVSGCMSLMFPTIYGIALDGLGDDAKFGAAGLIMAILGGSVLPPLQAMIIDQHTVFGGFPATNASFVLPFICFLVVAAYGYRMTGSHSH
;
A
#
# COMPACT_ATOMS: atom_id res chain seq x y z
N MET A 1 17.93 38.28 1.44
CA MET A 1 18.55 36.96 1.29
C MET A 1 17.48 36.01 0.80
N LYS A 2 17.62 35.40 -0.38
CA LYS A 2 16.73 34.31 -0.80
C LYS A 2 16.85 33.17 0.23
N PRO A 3 15.77 32.61 0.75
CA PRO A 3 15.87 31.47 1.64
C PRO A 3 16.62 30.36 0.90
N ASN A 4 17.78 29.98 1.43
CA ASN A 4 18.51 28.79 0.91
C ASN A 4 17.64 27.59 1.12
N ASN A 5 16.78 27.26 0.12
CA ASN A 5 16.00 26.04 0.15
C ASN A 5 17.00 24.87 0.05
N PRO A 6 17.13 24.03 1.08
CA PRO A 6 18.08 22.94 1.06
C PRO A 6 17.75 22.01 -0.10
N SER A 7 18.80 21.50 -0.76
CA SER A 7 18.65 20.57 -1.88
C SER A 7 17.82 19.34 -1.48
N LEU A 8 17.03 18.80 -2.40
CA LEU A 8 16.24 17.61 -2.11
C LEU A 8 17.11 16.32 -2.11
N ILE A 9 18.07 16.24 -3.02
CA ILE A 9 18.81 15.01 -3.38
C ILE A 9 20.32 15.22 -3.51
N SER A 10 20.87 16.28 -2.95
CA SER A 10 22.32 16.49 -2.89
C SER A 10 22.77 16.88 -1.50
N LEU A 11 23.90 16.33 -1.08
CA LEU A 11 24.53 16.57 0.21
C LEU A 11 26.03 16.72 0.02
N ASN A 12 26.63 17.78 0.58
CA ASN A 12 28.08 18.05 0.52
C ASN A 12 28.65 17.98 -0.93
N GLY A 13 27.92 18.54 -1.90
CA GLY A 13 28.32 18.57 -3.31
C GLY A 13 28.15 17.24 -4.07
N LYS A 14 27.70 16.18 -3.41
CA LYS A 14 27.39 14.89 -4.05
C LYS A 14 25.91 14.82 -4.39
N SER A 15 25.60 14.48 -5.65
CA SER A 15 24.24 14.23 -6.12
C SER A 15 23.88 12.75 -5.94
N PHE A 16 22.70 12.50 -5.37
CA PHE A 16 22.12 11.17 -5.22
C PHE A 16 21.01 10.88 -6.24
N LEU A 17 20.99 11.63 -7.35
CA LEU A 17 19.89 11.56 -8.33
C LEU A 17 19.69 10.13 -8.87
N MET A 18 20.75 9.49 -9.34
CA MET A 18 20.65 8.13 -9.92
C MET A 18 20.19 7.09 -8.89
N PRO A 19 20.79 6.97 -7.68
CA PRO A 19 20.28 6.12 -6.62
C PRO A 19 18.83 6.43 -6.25
N PHE A 20 18.46 7.71 -6.18
CA PHE A 20 17.10 8.12 -5.87
C PHE A 20 16.11 7.65 -6.94
N ILE A 21 16.42 7.81 -8.23
CA ILE A 21 15.56 7.33 -9.34
C ILE A 21 15.38 5.81 -9.25
N LEU A 22 16.47 5.05 -9.06
CA LEU A 22 16.42 3.60 -9.01
C LEU A 22 15.59 3.08 -7.84
N VAL A 23 15.78 3.65 -6.66
CA VAL A 23 14.97 3.27 -5.48
C VAL A 23 13.53 3.73 -5.65
N THR A 24 13.29 4.90 -6.24
CA THR A 24 11.95 5.39 -6.55
C THR A 24 11.20 4.47 -7.51
N PHE A 25 11.88 3.90 -8.50
CA PHE A 25 11.28 2.92 -9.39
C PHE A 25 10.82 1.65 -8.67
N CYS A 26 11.52 1.22 -7.60
CA CYS A 26 11.08 0.12 -6.77
C CYS A 26 9.69 0.39 -6.14
N PHE A 27 9.36 1.65 -5.81
CA PHE A 27 8.03 2.01 -5.28
C PHE A 27 6.93 1.75 -6.30
N ALA A 28 7.17 2.01 -7.59
CA ALA A 28 6.23 1.68 -8.64
C ALA A 28 6.06 0.16 -8.81
N LEU A 29 7.15 -0.61 -8.70
CA LEU A 29 7.10 -2.07 -8.83
C LEU A 29 6.26 -2.72 -7.73
N TRP A 30 6.37 -2.27 -6.47
CA TRP A 30 5.53 -2.88 -5.44
C TRP A 30 4.09 -2.35 -5.47
N GLY A 31 3.86 -1.10 -5.88
CA GLY A 31 2.50 -0.62 -6.16
C GLY A 31 1.79 -1.49 -7.20
N PHE A 32 2.48 -1.82 -8.28
CA PHE A 32 2.00 -2.77 -9.28
C PHE A 32 1.60 -4.13 -8.68
N ALA A 33 2.46 -4.71 -7.82
CA ALA A 33 2.21 -6.00 -7.21
C ALA A 33 0.99 -5.99 -6.28
N ASN A 34 0.80 -4.90 -5.54
CA ASN A 34 -0.33 -4.77 -4.62
C ASN A 34 -1.67 -4.84 -5.36
N ASP A 35 -1.81 -4.09 -6.45
CA ASP A 35 -3.11 -3.92 -7.09
C ASP A 35 -3.40 -4.92 -8.20
N ILE A 36 -2.39 -5.55 -8.79
CA ILE A 36 -2.63 -6.71 -9.67
C ILE A 36 -3.14 -7.92 -8.88
N THR A 37 -2.83 -8.01 -7.58
CA THR A 37 -3.22 -9.15 -6.72
C THR A 37 -4.70 -9.10 -6.32
N ASN A 38 -5.30 -7.92 -6.16
CA ASN A 38 -6.69 -7.79 -5.70
C ASN A 38 -7.72 -8.55 -6.56
N PRO A 39 -7.70 -8.48 -7.91
CA PRO A 39 -8.63 -9.22 -8.75
C PRO A 39 -8.39 -10.74 -8.75
N MET A 40 -7.23 -11.19 -8.24
CA MET A 40 -6.86 -12.61 -8.28
C MET A 40 -7.73 -13.48 -7.38
N VAL A 41 -8.33 -12.93 -6.34
CA VAL A 41 -9.31 -13.66 -5.49
C VAL A 41 -10.41 -14.26 -6.36
N LYS A 42 -11.07 -13.43 -7.18
CA LYS A 42 -12.12 -13.88 -8.11
C LYS A 42 -11.56 -14.82 -9.19
N ALA A 43 -10.40 -14.50 -9.75
CA ALA A 43 -9.79 -15.31 -10.81
C ALA A 43 -9.49 -16.73 -10.31
N PHE A 44 -8.84 -16.89 -9.17
CA PHE A 44 -8.52 -18.20 -8.60
C PHE A 44 -9.78 -18.96 -8.17
N SER A 45 -10.76 -18.30 -7.54
CA SER A 45 -12.04 -18.94 -7.19
C SER A 45 -12.70 -19.55 -8.42
N LYS A 46 -12.69 -18.84 -9.55
CA LYS A 46 -13.25 -19.30 -10.81
C LYS A 46 -12.43 -20.41 -11.45
N ILE A 47 -11.09 -20.26 -11.51
CA ILE A 47 -10.18 -21.22 -12.16
C ILE A 47 -10.17 -22.57 -11.44
N PHE A 48 -10.15 -22.55 -10.10
CA PHE A 48 -10.06 -23.76 -9.28
C PHE A 48 -11.43 -24.26 -8.76
N ARG A 49 -12.53 -23.58 -9.11
CA ARG A 49 -13.88 -23.89 -8.65
C ARG A 49 -13.97 -23.93 -7.12
N MET A 50 -13.44 -22.91 -6.49
CA MET A 50 -13.41 -22.75 -5.03
C MET A 50 -14.40 -21.67 -4.59
N SER A 51 -14.74 -21.69 -3.29
CA SER A 51 -15.47 -20.59 -2.66
C SER A 51 -14.66 -19.28 -2.71
N VAL A 52 -15.34 -18.14 -2.60
CA VAL A 52 -14.68 -16.83 -2.53
C VAL A 52 -13.76 -16.76 -1.30
N THR A 53 -14.17 -17.40 -0.20
CA THR A 53 -13.36 -17.47 1.04
C THR A 53 -12.05 -18.22 0.81
N GLU A 54 -12.08 -19.36 0.10
CA GLU A 54 -10.86 -20.10 -0.26
C GLU A 54 -9.97 -19.28 -1.21
N GLY A 55 -10.57 -18.62 -2.20
CA GLY A 55 -9.87 -17.72 -3.10
C GLY A 55 -9.20 -16.54 -2.37
N ALA A 56 -9.78 -16.08 -1.27
CA ALA A 56 -9.23 -15.01 -0.44
C ALA A 56 -7.95 -15.40 0.32
N LEU A 57 -7.57 -16.70 0.36
CA LEU A 57 -6.27 -17.13 0.91
C LEU A 57 -5.08 -16.50 0.18
N VAL A 58 -5.24 -16.04 -1.07
CA VAL A 58 -4.24 -15.22 -1.76
C VAL A 58 -3.90 -13.97 -0.95
N GLN A 59 -4.90 -13.29 -0.39
CA GLN A 59 -4.66 -12.10 0.44
C GLN A 59 -3.97 -12.46 1.75
N VAL A 60 -4.32 -13.60 2.35
CA VAL A 60 -3.65 -14.09 3.55
C VAL A 60 -2.17 -14.38 3.26
N ALA A 61 -1.87 -15.04 2.15
CA ALA A 61 -0.49 -15.30 1.73
C ALA A 61 0.25 -13.98 1.47
N PHE A 62 -0.41 -13.02 0.82
CA PHE A 62 0.14 -11.72 0.50
C PHE A 62 0.48 -10.90 1.76
N TYR A 63 -0.49 -10.65 2.64
CA TYR A 63 -0.26 -9.87 3.87
C TYR A 63 0.55 -10.64 4.91
N GLY A 64 0.46 -11.98 4.93
CA GLY A 64 1.27 -12.84 5.77
C GLY A 64 2.77 -12.71 5.49
N GLY A 65 3.15 -12.58 4.21
CA GLY A 65 4.54 -12.34 3.81
C GLY A 65 5.07 -11.01 4.33
N TYR A 66 4.26 -9.94 4.28
CA TYR A 66 4.63 -8.64 4.86
C TYR A 66 4.89 -8.73 6.35
N PHE A 67 3.95 -9.31 7.09
CA PHE A 67 4.07 -9.43 8.54
C PHE A 67 5.25 -10.31 8.96
N ALA A 68 5.37 -11.49 8.37
CA ALA A 68 6.40 -12.47 8.72
C ALA A 68 7.82 -11.96 8.45
N MET A 69 7.99 -11.16 7.37
CA MET A 69 9.33 -10.78 6.88
C MET A 69 9.79 -9.39 7.35
N ALA A 70 8.94 -8.57 7.98
CA ALA A 70 9.32 -7.21 8.37
C ALA A 70 10.54 -7.16 9.31
N PHE A 71 10.56 -7.94 10.40
CA PHE A 71 11.71 -7.99 11.29
C PHE A 71 12.91 -8.76 10.73
N PRO A 72 12.78 -9.95 10.11
CA PRO A 72 13.88 -10.60 9.42
C PRO A 72 14.55 -9.69 8.37
N ALA A 73 13.76 -8.91 7.61
CA ALA A 73 14.30 -7.95 6.67
C ALA A 73 15.11 -6.86 7.36
N ALA A 74 14.60 -6.27 8.45
CA ALA A 74 15.32 -5.25 9.22
C ALA A 74 16.65 -5.79 9.79
N MET A 75 16.66 -7.02 10.32
CA MET A 75 17.88 -7.66 10.81
C MET A 75 18.89 -7.87 9.67
N PHE A 76 18.43 -8.32 8.52
CA PHE A 76 19.28 -8.51 7.34
C PHE A 76 19.89 -7.18 6.87
N ILE A 77 19.05 -6.12 6.75
CA ILE A 77 19.50 -4.79 6.33
C ILE A 77 20.50 -4.21 7.33
N ARG A 78 20.26 -4.41 8.64
CA ARG A 78 21.18 -3.98 9.69
C ARG A 78 22.53 -4.64 9.58
N LYS A 79 22.53 -5.96 9.32
CA LYS A 79 23.76 -6.77 9.21
C LYS A 79 24.59 -6.43 7.98
N TYR A 80 23.93 -6.18 6.85
CA TYR A 80 24.61 -6.01 5.57
C TYR A 80 24.59 -4.56 5.08
N SER A 81 23.48 -4.09 4.54
CA SER A 81 23.28 -2.71 4.07
C SER A 81 21.87 -2.50 3.51
N TYR A 82 21.48 -1.25 3.29
CA TYR A 82 20.26 -0.93 2.54
C TYR A 82 20.28 -1.50 1.12
N LYS A 83 21.42 -1.36 0.40
CA LYS A 83 21.59 -1.93 -0.95
C LYS A 83 21.36 -3.44 -0.95
N ALA A 84 21.93 -4.15 0.02
CA ALA A 84 21.74 -5.60 0.13
C ALA A 84 20.27 -5.96 0.40
N GLY A 85 19.57 -5.18 1.24
CA GLY A 85 18.13 -5.33 1.48
C GLY A 85 17.30 -5.14 0.23
N VAL A 86 17.57 -4.10 -0.57
CA VAL A 86 16.90 -3.86 -1.86
C VAL A 86 17.15 -5.02 -2.83
N LEU A 87 18.38 -5.50 -2.96
CA LEU A 87 18.71 -6.63 -3.83
C LEU A 87 18.05 -7.93 -3.36
N MET A 88 18.02 -8.21 -2.05
CA MET A 88 17.30 -9.36 -1.50
C MET A 88 15.80 -9.26 -1.81
N GLY A 89 15.21 -8.08 -1.63
CA GLY A 89 13.81 -7.82 -1.93
C GLY A 89 13.47 -8.05 -3.39
N LEU A 90 14.24 -7.49 -4.31
CA LEU A 90 14.05 -7.70 -5.76
C LEU A 90 14.28 -9.18 -6.13
N GLY A 91 15.27 -9.86 -5.54
CA GLY A 91 15.53 -11.28 -5.78
C GLY A 91 14.36 -12.17 -5.37
N LEU A 92 13.83 -11.98 -4.15
CA LEU A 92 12.66 -12.72 -3.67
C LEU A 92 11.40 -12.39 -4.49
N TYR A 93 11.19 -11.11 -4.84
CA TYR A 93 10.06 -10.71 -5.67
C TYR A 93 10.13 -11.38 -7.06
N ALA A 94 11.28 -11.33 -7.73
CA ALA A 94 11.48 -12.00 -9.01
C ALA A 94 11.27 -13.51 -8.90
N THR A 95 11.83 -14.14 -7.85
CA THR A 95 11.67 -15.57 -7.60
C THR A 95 10.20 -15.93 -7.42
N GLY A 96 9.45 -15.20 -6.58
CA GLY A 96 8.03 -15.40 -6.38
C GLY A 96 7.24 -15.25 -7.68
N ALA A 97 7.52 -14.22 -8.49
CA ALA A 97 6.86 -14.02 -9.77
C ALA A 97 7.17 -15.15 -10.78
N LEU A 98 8.40 -15.64 -10.83
CA LEU A 98 8.77 -16.74 -11.72
C LEU A 98 8.25 -18.10 -11.26
N LEU A 99 8.02 -18.30 -9.94
CA LEU A 99 7.41 -19.52 -9.39
C LEU A 99 5.97 -19.74 -9.87
N PHE A 100 5.31 -18.73 -10.42
CA PHE A 100 4.02 -18.92 -11.09
C PHE A 100 4.10 -19.89 -12.27
N LEU A 101 5.25 -19.98 -12.94
CA LEU A 101 5.44 -20.93 -14.05
C LEU A 101 5.40 -22.39 -13.60
N PRO A 102 6.23 -22.87 -12.66
CA PRO A 102 6.09 -24.23 -12.14
C PRO A 102 4.77 -24.46 -11.41
N ALA A 103 4.20 -23.44 -10.72
CA ALA A 103 2.89 -23.55 -10.09
C ALA A 103 1.79 -23.88 -11.11
N LYS A 104 1.84 -23.29 -12.31
CA LYS A 104 0.93 -23.64 -13.43
C LYS A 104 1.09 -25.10 -13.84
N VAL A 105 2.33 -25.59 -13.99
CA VAL A 105 2.61 -26.97 -14.42
C VAL A 105 2.04 -27.97 -13.41
N VAL A 106 2.21 -27.69 -12.12
CA VAL A 106 1.64 -28.52 -11.03
C VAL A 106 0.13 -28.40 -10.97
N GLY A 107 -0.42 -27.23 -11.30
CA GLY A 107 -1.86 -26.98 -11.36
C GLY A 107 -2.60 -27.03 -10.02
N VAL A 108 -1.87 -26.85 -8.90
CA VAL A 108 -2.40 -26.85 -7.53
C VAL A 108 -2.40 -25.45 -6.96
N TYR A 109 -3.52 -25.02 -6.37
CA TYR A 109 -3.69 -23.67 -5.83
C TYR A 109 -2.65 -23.31 -4.75
N ALA A 110 -2.29 -24.25 -3.88
CA ALA A 110 -1.30 -24.05 -2.83
C ALA A 110 0.07 -23.59 -3.38
N CYS A 111 0.45 -24.06 -4.59
CA CYS A 111 1.70 -23.62 -5.22
C CYS A 111 1.68 -22.13 -5.55
N PHE A 112 0.53 -21.58 -5.96
CA PHE A 112 0.36 -20.14 -6.19
C PHE A 112 0.40 -19.36 -4.88
N LEU A 113 -0.17 -19.87 -3.78
CA LEU A 113 -0.07 -19.24 -2.46
C LEU A 113 1.37 -19.14 -1.99
N VAL A 114 2.18 -20.19 -2.19
CA VAL A 114 3.61 -20.17 -1.88
C VAL A 114 4.34 -19.12 -2.75
N ALA A 115 4.05 -19.07 -4.04
CA ALA A 115 4.63 -18.08 -4.94
C ALA A 115 4.30 -16.64 -4.51
N TYR A 116 3.03 -16.37 -4.15
CA TYR A 116 2.61 -15.09 -3.58
C TYR A 116 3.31 -14.76 -2.28
N PHE A 117 3.40 -15.71 -1.36
CA PHE A 117 4.08 -15.52 -0.08
C PHE A 117 5.54 -15.13 -0.29
N ILE A 118 6.29 -15.86 -1.15
CA ILE A 118 7.68 -15.54 -1.46
C ILE A 118 7.81 -14.17 -2.12
N MET A 119 6.93 -13.86 -3.08
CA MET A 119 6.88 -12.56 -3.72
C MET A 119 6.69 -11.44 -2.70
N THR A 120 5.78 -11.61 -1.76
CA THR A 120 5.47 -10.59 -0.75
C THR A 120 6.56 -10.49 0.32
N CYS A 121 7.25 -11.58 0.63
CA CYS A 121 8.50 -11.50 1.41
C CYS A 121 9.49 -10.54 0.75
N GLY A 122 9.62 -10.58 -0.58
CA GLY A 122 10.43 -9.63 -1.33
C GLY A 122 9.93 -8.18 -1.21
N LEU A 123 8.61 -7.97 -1.28
CA LEU A 123 8.02 -6.64 -1.09
C LEU A 123 8.27 -6.10 0.31
N SER A 124 8.19 -6.93 1.35
CA SER A 124 8.51 -6.56 2.73
C SER A 124 9.96 -6.09 2.87
N PHE A 125 10.91 -6.79 2.22
CA PHE A 125 12.31 -6.35 2.16
C PHE A 125 12.46 -5.01 1.45
N LEU A 126 11.76 -4.80 0.33
CA LEU A 126 11.80 -3.53 -0.41
C LEU A 126 11.25 -2.38 0.44
N GLU A 127 10.10 -2.54 1.07
CA GLU A 127 9.52 -1.48 1.89
C GLU A 127 10.37 -1.17 3.13
N THR A 128 10.91 -2.20 3.79
CA THR A 128 11.77 -2.03 4.97
C THR A 128 13.11 -1.38 4.60
N SER A 129 13.61 -1.56 3.36
CA SER A 129 14.88 -0.98 2.90
C SER A 129 14.69 0.38 2.23
N CYS A 130 13.80 0.49 1.23
CA CYS A 130 13.72 1.66 0.36
C CYS A 130 13.23 2.90 1.09
N ASN A 131 12.24 2.75 1.99
CA ASN A 131 11.69 3.89 2.73
C ASN A 131 12.77 4.60 3.58
N PRO A 132 13.46 3.92 4.52
CA PRO A 132 14.51 4.59 5.29
C PRO A 132 15.72 4.96 4.43
N TYR A 133 16.03 4.19 3.38
CA TYR A 133 17.14 4.51 2.49
C TYR A 133 16.93 5.85 1.77
N ILE A 134 15.73 6.13 1.28
CA ILE A 134 15.38 7.43 0.70
C ILE A 134 15.59 8.57 1.70
N LEU A 135 15.31 8.36 2.98
CA LEU A 135 15.52 9.37 4.02
C LEU A 135 17.00 9.77 4.17
N THR A 136 17.94 8.87 3.84
CA THR A 136 19.39 9.11 3.93
C THR A 136 20.01 9.76 2.67
N MET A 137 19.27 9.90 1.56
CA MET A 137 19.76 10.38 0.26
C MET A 137 19.74 11.91 0.13
N GLY A 138 20.11 12.65 1.15
CA GLY A 138 20.17 14.12 1.14
C GLY A 138 20.07 14.74 2.53
N PRO A 139 19.88 16.07 2.62
CA PRO A 139 19.75 16.75 3.90
C PRO A 139 18.56 16.25 4.73
N GLU A 140 18.73 16.22 6.05
CA GLU A 140 17.72 15.76 7.00
C GLU A 140 16.45 16.63 6.94
N GLN A 141 16.59 17.95 6.81
CA GLN A 141 15.48 18.89 6.71
C GLN A 141 14.53 18.60 5.54
N THR A 142 14.99 17.92 4.50
CA THR A 142 14.18 17.55 3.32
C THR A 142 13.81 16.07 3.28
N ALA A 143 14.16 15.28 4.30
CA ALA A 143 14.03 13.83 4.32
C ALA A 143 12.57 13.36 4.06
N THR A 144 11.61 13.84 4.86
CA THR A 144 10.20 13.50 4.72
C THR A 144 9.62 13.93 3.37
N ARG A 145 9.99 15.12 2.87
CA ARG A 145 9.58 15.59 1.56
C ARG A 145 10.12 14.69 0.44
N ARG A 146 11.38 14.25 0.56
CA ARG A 146 12.04 13.32 -0.36
C ARG A 146 11.35 11.97 -0.39
N LEU A 147 10.95 11.44 0.77
CA LEU A 147 10.18 10.21 0.87
C LEU A 147 8.79 10.35 0.21
N ASN A 148 8.08 11.46 0.49
CA ASN A 148 6.79 11.74 -0.16
C ASN A 148 6.94 11.79 -1.69
N MET A 149 8.00 12.41 -2.21
CA MET A 149 8.27 12.46 -3.66
C MET A 149 8.50 11.07 -4.26
N ALA A 150 9.30 10.24 -3.61
CA ALA A 150 9.54 8.86 -4.06
C ALA A 150 8.25 8.03 -4.03
N GLN A 151 7.47 8.18 -2.98
CA GLN A 151 6.21 7.46 -2.81
C GLN A 151 5.07 7.94 -3.75
N CYS A 152 5.22 9.07 -4.47
CA CYS A 152 4.27 9.42 -5.53
C CYS A 152 4.21 8.36 -6.64
N PHE A 153 5.27 7.60 -6.84
CA PHE A 153 5.36 6.59 -7.90
C PHE A 153 4.71 5.25 -7.54
N ASN A 154 4.46 4.99 -6.25
CA ASN A 154 3.76 3.78 -5.83
C ASN A 154 2.34 3.71 -6.41
N PRO A 155 1.44 4.70 -6.24
CA PRO A 155 0.12 4.65 -6.84
C PRO A 155 0.14 4.71 -8.38
N CYS A 156 1.19 5.23 -9.01
CA CYS A 156 1.35 5.11 -10.46
C CYS A 156 1.54 3.64 -10.87
N GLY A 157 2.35 2.90 -10.12
CA GLY A 157 2.49 1.45 -10.30
C GLY A 157 1.16 0.70 -10.07
N SER A 158 0.41 1.09 -9.03
CA SER A 158 -0.91 0.55 -8.72
C SER A 158 -1.89 0.67 -9.88
N ILE A 159 -1.99 1.85 -10.51
CA ILE A 159 -2.86 2.06 -11.68
C ILE A 159 -2.44 1.15 -12.84
N ILE A 160 -1.13 1.04 -13.10
CA ILE A 160 -0.62 0.13 -14.15
C ILE A 160 -0.99 -1.32 -13.80
N GLY A 161 -0.84 -1.74 -12.54
CA GLY A 161 -1.23 -3.06 -12.06
C GLY A 161 -2.72 -3.37 -12.27
N MET A 162 -3.59 -2.42 -11.90
CA MET A 162 -5.04 -2.56 -12.14
C MET A 162 -5.37 -2.63 -13.62
N TYR A 163 -4.76 -1.77 -14.45
CA TYR A 163 -4.97 -1.77 -15.90
C TYR A 163 -4.57 -3.11 -16.52
N VAL A 164 -3.41 -3.66 -16.10
CA VAL A 164 -2.94 -4.97 -16.54
C VAL A 164 -3.88 -6.08 -16.07
N ALA A 165 -4.32 -6.06 -14.81
CA ALA A 165 -5.27 -7.04 -14.30
C ALA A 165 -6.60 -7.04 -15.08
N MET A 166 -7.15 -5.86 -15.38
CA MET A 166 -8.41 -5.74 -16.13
C MET A 166 -8.27 -6.21 -17.58
N ASN A 167 -7.26 -5.74 -18.31
CA ASN A 167 -7.17 -5.92 -19.76
C ASN A 167 -6.42 -7.18 -20.17
N PHE A 168 -5.45 -7.64 -19.39
CA PHE A 168 -4.62 -8.79 -19.73
C PHE A 168 -4.95 -10.05 -18.94
N ILE A 169 -5.68 -9.95 -17.84
CA ILE A 169 -6.14 -11.09 -17.07
C ILE A 169 -7.66 -11.21 -17.19
N GLN A 170 -8.43 -10.35 -16.54
CA GLN A 170 -9.88 -10.49 -16.45
C GLN A 170 -10.58 -10.54 -17.81
N ALA A 171 -10.21 -9.64 -18.74
CA ALA A 171 -10.79 -9.60 -20.08
C ALA A 171 -10.46 -10.82 -20.96
N ARG A 172 -9.40 -11.57 -20.62
CA ARG A 172 -8.94 -12.72 -21.38
C ARG A 172 -9.25 -14.07 -20.73
N LEU A 173 -9.70 -14.08 -19.47
CA LEU A 173 -10.19 -15.29 -18.82
C LEU A 173 -11.46 -15.76 -19.52
N ASN A 174 -11.64 -17.08 -19.58
CA ASN A 174 -12.85 -17.66 -20.15
C ASN A 174 -14.10 -17.14 -19.40
N PRO A 175 -15.14 -16.65 -20.11
CA PRO A 175 -16.32 -16.02 -19.51
C PRO A 175 -17.22 -17.00 -18.75
N MET A 176 -17.11 -18.33 -18.96
CA MET A 176 -17.94 -19.32 -18.29
C MET A 176 -17.96 -19.12 -16.78
N SER A 177 -19.15 -19.16 -16.20
CA SER A 177 -19.36 -19.08 -14.75
C SER A 177 -18.84 -20.33 -14.02
N SER A 178 -18.73 -20.27 -12.70
CA SER A 178 -18.32 -21.43 -11.89
C SER A 178 -19.29 -22.61 -12.04
N ASP A 179 -20.60 -22.33 -12.17
CA ASP A 179 -21.65 -23.34 -12.35
C ASP A 179 -21.56 -24.00 -13.72
N GLU A 180 -21.36 -23.24 -14.79
CA GLU A 180 -21.14 -23.77 -16.14
C GLU A 180 -19.87 -24.63 -16.20
N ARG A 181 -18.79 -24.22 -15.53
CA ARG A 181 -17.57 -25.04 -15.42
C ARG A 181 -17.77 -26.33 -14.66
N ALA A 182 -18.79 -26.40 -13.78
CA ALA A 182 -19.14 -27.61 -13.05
C ALA A 182 -19.75 -28.69 -13.97
N THR A 183 -20.31 -28.30 -15.11
CA THR A 183 -20.92 -29.25 -16.08
C THR A 183 -19.92 -29.84 -17.08
N LEU A 184 -18.68 -29.35 -17.11
CA LEU A 184 -17.63 -29.83 -18.02
C LEU A 184 -17.11 -31.22 -17.62
N SER A 185 -16.68 -31.99 -18.62
CA SER A 185 -15.94 -33.22 -18.34
C SER A 185 -14.60 -32.92 -17.66
N PRO A 186 -14.00 -33.84 -16.89
CA PRO A 186 -12.70 -33.62 -16.24
C PRO A 186 -11.60 -33.18 -17.20
N GLU A 187 -11.58 -33.72 -18.42
CA GLU A 187 -10.58 -33.35 -19.45
C GLU A 187 -10.81 -31.92 -19.97
N GLN A 188 -12.07 -31.58 -20.26
CA GLN A 188 -12.42 -30.23 -20.72
C GLN A 188 -12.15 -29.18 -19.63
N PHE A 189 -12.45 -29.49 -18.38
CA PHE A 189 -12.18 -28.61 -17.25
C PHE A 189 -10.66 -28.38 -17.08
N GLU A 190 -9.85 -29.46 -17.15
CA GLU A 190 -8.39 -29.31 -17.00
C GLU A 190 -7.79 -28.50 -18.15
N ALA A 191 -8.22 -28.71 -19.40
CA ALA A 191 -7.80 -27.93 -20.55
C ALA A 191 -8.16 -26.44 -20.38
N LEU A 192 -9.37 -26.13 -19.92
CA LEU A 192 -9.82 -24.77 -19.63
C LEU A 192 -9.01 -24.13 -18.51
N LYS A 193 -8.78 -24.86 -17.42
CA LYS A 193 -7.96 -24.42 -16.28
C LYS A 193 -6.54 -24.06 -16.72
N GLN A 194 -5.91 -24.90 -17.53
CA GLN A 194 -4.56 -24.64 -18.05
C GLN A 194 -4.51 -23.43 -18.98
N ALA A 195 -5.55 -23.22 -19.79
CA ALA A 195 -5.67 -22.04 -20.64
C ALA A 195 -5.78 -20.76 -19.78
N ASP A 196 -6.69 -20.75 -18.81
CA ASP A 196 -6.90 -19.63 -17.89
C ASP A 196 -5.65 -19.34 -17.04
N LEU A 197 -4.97 -20.38 -16.53
CA LEU A 197 -3.71 -20.22 -15.81
C LEU A 197 -2.62 -19.61 -16.69
N SER A 198 -2.58 -19.93 -17.99
CA SER A 198 -1.64 -19.31 -18.94
C SER A 198 -1.85 -17.80 -19.08
N VAL A 199 -3.12 -17.39 -19.12
CA VAL A 199 -3.49 -15.96 -19.14
C VAL A 199 -3.06 -15.29 -17.84
N LEU A 200 -3.38 -15.89 -16.70
CA LEU A 200 -3.13 -15.33 -15.38
C LEU A 200 -1.64 -15.14 -15.10
N ILE A 201 -0.77 -16.09 -15.45
CA ILE A 201 0.66 -16.03 -15.12
C ILE A 201 1.45 -15.06 -16.02
N SER A 202 0.96 -14.75 -17.21
CA SER A 202 1.69 -13.96 -18.21
C SER A 202 2.17 -12.60 -17.68
N PRO A 203 1.34 -11.77 -17.00
CA PRO A 203 1.80 -10.50 -16.43
C PRO A 203 2.82 -10.68 -15.30
N TYR A 204 2.70 -11.76 -14.50
CA TYR A 204 3.67 -12.03 -13.43
C TYR A 204 5.03 -12.41 -13.96
N LEU A 205 5.08 -13.18 -15.05
CA LEU A 205 6.35 -13.49 -15.73
C LEU A 205 6.97 -12.23 -16.34
N ALA A 206 6.15 -11.38 -16.97
CA ALA A 206 6.64 -10.13 -17.57
C ALA A 206 7.23 -9.20 -16.49
N ILE A 207 6.53 -8.99 -15.37
CA ILE A 207 7.06 -8.17 -14.26
C ILE A 207 8.29 -8.82 -13.63
N GLY A 208 8.33 -10.14 -13.51
CA GLY A 208 9.49 -10.88 -13.03
C GLY A 208 10.75 -10.57 -13.83
N LEU A 209 10.63 -10.51 -15.15
CA LEU A 209 11.75 -10.12 -16.04
C LEU A 209 12.17 -8.67 -15.82
N VAL A 210 11.21 -7.74 -15.69
CA VAL A 210 11.51 -6.32 -15.38
C VAL A 210 12.27 -6.21 -14.07
N ILE A 211 11.87 -6.98 -13.05
CA ILE A 211 12.51 -6.98 -11.73
C ILE A 211 13.94 -7.54 -11.80
N ILE A 212 14.18 -8.58 -12.60
CA ILE A 212 15.54 -9.12 -12.82
C ILE A 212 16.43 -8.04 -13.45
N VAL A 213 15.94 -7.33 -14.47
CA VAL A 213 16.68 -6.21 -15.07
C VAL A 213 17.00 -5.15 -14.02
N MET A 214 16.01 -4.78 -13.19
CA MET A 214 16.20 -3.80 -12.13
C MET A 214 17.20 -4.28 -11.07
N PHE A 215 17.14 -5.56 -10.70
CA PHE A 215 18.11 -6.20 -9.80
C PHE A 215 19.54 -6.05 -10.36
N LEU A 216 19.75 -6.38 -11.63
CA LEU A 216 21.06 -6.25 -12.28
C LEU A 216 21.54 -4.80 -12.33
N VAL A 217 20.65 -3.86 -12.70
CA VAL A 217 20.99 -2.43 -12.71
C VAL A 217 21.44 -1.95 -11.34
N ILE A 218 20.70 -2.25 -10.27
CA ILE A 218 21.06 -1.85 -8.90
C ILE A 218 22.32 -2.59 -8.42
N ARG A 219 22.51 -3.85 -8.81
CA ARG A 219 23.71 -4.64 -8.43
C ARG A 219 25.00 -3.98 -8.91
N PHE A 220 25.00 -3.47 -10.13
CA PHE A 220 26.17 -2.85 -10.76
C PHE A 220 26.26 -1.33 -10.52
N THR A 221 25.19 -0.66 -10.08
CA THR A 221 25.23 0.76 -9.75
C THR A 221 25.88 0.99 -8.39
N ARG A 222 26.71 2.04 -8.29
CA ARG A 222 27.26 2.51 -7.02
C ARG A 222 26.17 3.21 -6.22
N MET A 223 25.78 2.61 -5.11
CA MET A 223 24.76 3.14 -4.21
C MET A 223 25.43 3.80 -2.98
N PRO A 224 24.83 4.87 -2.42
CA PRO A 224 25.36 5.53 -1.22
C PRO A 224 25.34 4.58 -0.02
N LYS A 225 26.34 4.74 0.86
CA LYS A 225 26.46 3.97 2.12
C LYS A 225 25.95 4.76 3.34
N ASN A 226 25.23 5.83 3.12
CA ASN A 226 24.69 6.64 4.20
C ASN A 226 23.70 5.80 5.04
N GLY A 227 23.80 5.88 6.36
CA GLY A 227 22.98 5.08 7.27
C GLY A 227 23.42 3.62 7.44
N ASP A 228 24.60 3.21 6.92
CA ASP A 228 25.17 1.87 7.08
C ASP A 228 26.41 1.88 8.02
N GLN A 229 26.36 2.68 9.10
CA GLN A 229 27.52 2.89 9.97
C GLN A 229 27.70 1.79 11.01
N THR A 230 26.63 1.11 11.45
CA THR A 230 26.67 0.04 12.45
C THR A 230 26.05 -1.25 11.95
N HIS A 231 26.71 -2.36 12.24
CA HIS A 231 26.27 -3.72 11.82
C HIS A 231 25.88 -4.61 13.01
N ASP A 232 25.90 -4.08 14.24
CA ASP A 232 25.56 -4.84 15.43
C ASP A 232 24.06 -5.16 15.50
N ILE A 233 23.76 -6.46 15.67
CA ILE A 233 22.40 -6.96 15.81
C ILE A 233 22.08 -7.13 17.30
N ASN A 234 21.79 -6.03 17.97
CA ASN A 234 21.26 -6.01 19.33
C ASN A 234 19.74 -5.77 19.30
N LEU A 235 18.97 -6.78 18.82
CA LEU A 235 17.54 -6.63 18.53
C LEU A 235 16.75 -6.14 19.76
N MET A 236 16.81 -6.87 20.86
CA MET A 236 15.99 -6.58 22.04
C MET A 236 16.31 -5.23 22.70
N PRO A 237 17.59 -4.88 22.93
CA PRO A 237 17.94 -3.55 23.44
C PRO A 237 17.53 -2.42 22.48
N THR A 238 17.70 -2.63 21.17
CA THR A 238 17.30 -1.64 20.16
C THR A 238 15.80 -1.43 20.12
N LEU A 239 15.00 -2.52 20.10
CA LEU A 239 13.55 -2.43 20.16
C LEU A 239 13.10 -1.72 21.44
N ARG A 240 13.67 -2.09 22.61
CA ARG A 240 13.34 -1.42 23.87
C ARG A 240 13.65 0.08 23.83
N ARG A 241 14.78 0.48 23.23
CA ARG A 241 15.16 1.89 23.06
C ARG A 241 14.18 2.62 22.13
N ILE A 242 13.89 2.07 20.97
CA ILE A 242 12.98 2.67 19.99
C ILE A 242 11.56 2.79 20.56
N PHE A 243 11.03 1.71 21.16
CA PHE A 243 9.70 1.72 21.77
C PHE A 243 9.62 2.53 23.07
N ALA A 244 10.75 2.92 23.69
CA ALA A 244 10.76 3.91 24.76
C ALA A 244 10.45 5.33 24.24
N LEU A 245 10.75 5.61 22.97
CA LEU A 245 10.48 6.91 22.34
C LEU A 245 8.98 7.08 22.08
N LYS A 246 8.39 8.05 22.75
CA LYS A 246 6.93 8.29 22.70
C LYS A 246 6.46 8.63 21.29
N TYR A 247 7.20 9.49 20.59
CA TYR A 247 6.86 9.89 19.21
C TYR A 247 6.87 8.72 18.23
N TYR A 248 7.76 7.74 18.41
CA TYR A 248 7.80 6.54 17.59
C TYR A 248 6.60 5.63 17.82
N ARG A 249 6.26 5.33 19.09
CA ARG A 249 5.08 4.51 19.44
C ARG A 249 3.79 5.13 18.91
N GLU A 250 3.65 6.44 19.06
CA GLU A 250 2.51 7.19 18.53
C GLU A 250 2.49 7.17 17.00
N GLY A 251 3.67 7.23 16.36
CA GLY A 251 3.81 7.09 14.92
C GLY A 251 3.39 5.70 14.41
N VAL A 252 3.78 4.62 15.08
CA VAL A 252 3.34 3.25 14.76
C VAL A 252 1.83 3.11 14.92
N ALA A 253 1.26 3.65 16.01
CA ALA A 253 -0.19 3.66 16.20
C ALA A 253 -0.91 4.49 15.13
N ALA A 254 -0.42 5.70 14.84
CA ALA A 254 -0.98 6.54 13.78
C ALA A 254 -0.93 5.86 12.41
N GLN A 255 0.16 5.14 12.12
CA GLN A 255 0.31 4.37 10.89
C GLN A 255 -0.71 3.23 10.78
N PHE A 256 -0.93 2.48 11.87
CA PHE A 256 -1.93 1.42 11.94
C PHE A 256 -3.35 1.95 11.65
N PHE A 257 -3.74 3.01 12.33
CA PHE A 257 -5.05 3.62 12.13
C PHE A 257 -5.18 4.26 10.75
N TYR A 258 -4.12 4.90 10.24
CA TYR A 258 -4.13 5.48 8.91
C TYR A 258 -4.34 4.43 7.82
N VAL A 259 -3.58 3.32 7.85
CA VAL A 259 -3.73 2.26 6.84
C VAL A 259 -5.11 1.63 6.91
N GLY A 260 -5.62 1.44 8.12
CA GLY A 260 -7.02 1.00 8.31
C GLY A 260 -8.03 1.95 7.67
N ALA A 261 -7.92 3.26 7.92
CA ALA A 261 -8.79 4.27 7.32
C ALA A 261 -8.71 4.26 5.79
N GLN A 262 -7.50 4.15 5.24
CA GLN A 262 -7.28 4.12 3.80
C GLN A 262 -7.99 2.95 3.15
N ILE A 263 -7.80 1.75 3.66
CA ILE A 263 -8.44 0.54 3.11
C ILE A 263 -9.95 0.59 3.30
N MET A 264 -10.44 1.03 4.47
CA MET A 264 -11.87 1.21 4.72
C MET A 264 -12.51 2.18 3.71
N CYS A 265 -11.91 3.34 3.48
CA CYS A 265 -12.46 4.32 2.54
C CYS A 265 -12.46 3.80 1.10
N TRP A 266 -11.40 3.14 0.64
CA TRP A 266 -11.30 2.65 -0.73
C TRP A 266 -12.14 1.41 -1.01
N THR A 267 -12.30 0.54 -0.01
CA THR A 267 -13.15 -0.66 -0.16
C THR A 267 -14.62 -0.29 -0.18
N PHE A 268 -15.06 0.55 0.76
CA PHE A 268 -16.48 0.79 0.97
C PHE A 268 -17.06 1.97 0.19
N ILE A 269 -16.23 2.73 -0.57
CA ILE A 269 -16.74 3.75 -1.49
C ILE A 269 -17.64 3.14 -2.57
N ILE A 270 -17.35 1.92 -3.02
CA ILE A 270 -18.16 1.23 -4.04
C ILE A 270 -19.53 0.89 -3.47
N GLN A 271 -19.60 0.31 -2.27
CA GLN A 271 -20.89 0.01 -1.63
C GLN A 271 -21.69 1.26 -1.32
N TYR A 272 -21.02 2.33 -0.88
CA TYR A 272 -21.66 3.63 -0.66
C TYR A 272 -22.27 4.18 -1.94
N GLY A 273 -21.49 4.22 -3.03
CA GLY A 273 -21.93 4.71 -4.32
C GLY A 273 -23.05 3.85 -4.92
N THR A 274 -22.91 2.53 -4.89
CA THR A 274 -23.94 1.61 -5.40
C THR A 274 -25.28 1.86 -4.71
N ARG A 275 -25.28 2.03 -3.41
CA ARG A 275 -26.49 2.34 -2.66
C ARG A 275 -27.09 3.70 -3.04
N VAL A 276 -26.27 4.72 -3.24
CA VAL A 276 -26.72 6.06 -3.67
C VAL A 276 -27.38 5.97 -5.03
N PHE A 277 -26.76 5.30 -6.01
CA PHE A 277 -27.29 5.20 -7.36
C PHE A 277 -28.51 4.28 -7.47
N MET A 278 -28.59 3.21 -6.68
CA MET A 278 -29.79 2.39 -6.59
C MET A 278 -30.97 3.18 -6.02
N ALA A 279 -30.74 4.06 -5.04
CA ALA A 279 -31.76 4.95 -4.50
C ALA A 279 -32.23 5.99 -5.54
N GLU A 280 -31.43 6.29 -6.56
CA GLU A 280 -31.80 7.14 -7.71
C GLU A 280 -32.51 6.36 -8.84
N GLY A 281 -32.72 5.03 -8.67
CA GLY A 281 -33.46 4.19 -9.61
C GLY A 281 -32.59 3.43 -10.62
N MET A 282 -31.26 3.41 -10.46
CA MET A 282 -30.38 2.58 -11.30
C MET A 282 -30.45 1.09 -10.92
N GLY A 283 -30.22 0.22 -11.88
CA GLY A 283 -30.03 -1.21 -11.61
C GLY A 283 -28.73 -1.44 -10.81
N GLU A 284 -28.69 -2.51 -10.00
CA GLU A 284 -27.54 -2.79 -9.13
C GLU A 284 -26.21 -2.89 -9.89
N GLN A 285 -26.18 -3.59 -11.01
CA GLN A 285 -24.98 -3.79 -11.82
C GLN A 285 -24.48 -2.43 -12.42
N GLU A 286 -25.39 -1.60 -12.91
CA GLU A 286 -25.06 -0.27 -13.46
C GLU A 286 -24.54 0.64 -12.35
N ALA A 287 -25.19 0.63 -11.19
CA ALA A 287 -24.79 1.40 -10.01
C ALA A 287 -23.40 0.98 -9.51
N GLU A 288 -23.08 -0.31 -9.51
CA GLU A 288 -21.77 -0.83 -9.12
C GLU A 288 -20.67 -0.35 -10.08
N VAL A 289 -20.89 -0.47 -11.40
CA VAL A 289 -19.94 -0.02 -12.42
C VAL A 289 -19.68 1.49 -12.30
N LEU A 290 -20.75 2.29 -12.11
CA LEU A 290 -20.61 3.73 -11.91
C LEU A 290 -19.84 4.06 -10.62
N SER A 291 -20.11 3.32 -9.54
CA SER A 291 -19.39 3.49 -8.25
C SER A 291 -17.90 3.17 -8.37
N GLN A 292 -17.53 2.19 -9.17
CA GLN A 292 -16.13 1.90 -9.47
C GLN A 292 -15.44 3.07 -10.18
N SER A 293 -16.13 3.79 -11.06
CA SER A 293 -15.56 4.98 -11.71
C SER A 293 -15.25 6.09 -10.71
N TYR A 294 -16.06 6.25 -9.66
CA TYR A 294 -15.78 7.17 -8.56
C TYR A 294 -14.58 6.72 -7.70
N ASN A 295 -14.38 5.42 -7.51
CA ASN A 295 -13.19 4.91 -6.86
C ASN A 295 -11.92 5.21 -7.67
N ILE A 296 -11.96 5.04 -8.99
CA ILE A 296 -10.87 5.43 -9.88
C ILE A 296 -10.60 6.93 -9.78
N ALA A 297 -11.65 7.78 -9.79
CA ALA A 297 -11.51 9.23 -9.60
C ALA A 297 -10.87 9.57 -8.24
N ALA A 298 -11.23 8.85 -7.16
CA ALA A 298 -10.65 9.00 -5.85
C ALA A 298 -9.14 8.66 -5.85
N MET A 299 -8.73 7.60 -6.55
CA MET A 299 -7.31 7.22 -6.70
C MET A 299 -6.53 8.25 -7.53
N MET A 300 -7.13 8.79 -8.59
CA MET A 300 -6.51 9.87 -9.38
C MET A 300 -6.33 11.13 -8.55
N LEU A 301 -7.34 11.51 -7.76
CA LEU A 301 -7.25 12.64 -6.84
C LEU A 301 -6.17 12.41 -5.78
N PHE A 302 -6.05 11.18 -5.26
CA PHE A 302 -5.01 10.79 -4.32
C PHE A 302 -3.61 11.03 -4.91
N ILE A 303 -3.37 10.63 -6.15
CA ILE A 303 -2.08 10.84 -6.81
C ILE A 303 -1.80 12.32 -7.01
N CYS A 304 -2.73 13.06 -7.59
CA CYS A 304 -2.57 14.49 -7.83
C CYS A 304 -2.32 15.26 -6.51
N SER A 305 -3.09 14.93 -5.48
CA SER A 305 -2.96 15.53 -4.15
C SER A 305 -1.60 15.19 -3.51
N ARG A 306 -1.05 14.02 -3.73
CA ARG A 306 0.29 13.64 -3.22
C ARG A 306 1.39 14.50 -3.84
N PHE A 307 1.35 14.74 -5.14
CA PHE A 307 2.30 15.66 -5.78
C PHE A 307 2.15 17.08 -5.25
N LEU A 308 0.90 17.56 -5.12
CA LEU A 308 0.61 18.88 -4.55
C LEU A 308 1.12 18.99 -3.11
N ALA A 309 0.83 18.00 -2.26
CA ALA A 309 1.28 17.97 -0.87
C ALA A 309 2.82 17.97 -0.76
N THR A 310 3.48 17.17 -1.60
CA THR A 310 4.95 17.13 -1.67
C THR A 310 5.53 18.51 -2.06
N TRP A 311 4.85 19.23 -2.96
CA TRP A 311 5.24 20.59 -3.34
C TRP A 311 4.99 21.58 -2.20
N LEU A 312 3.85 21.49 -1.48
CA LEU A 312 3.54 22.33 -0.32
C LEU A 312 4.54 22.14 0.83
N MET A 313 5.18 20.98 0.96
CA MET A 313 6.25 20.73 1.94
C MET A 313 7.51 21.56 1.72
N LYS A 314 7.57 22.39 0.66
CA LYS A 314 8.62 23.42 0.50
C LYS A 314 8.48 24.55 1.50
N TRP A 315 7.25 24.87 1.90
CA TRP A 315 6.91 26.01 2.74
C TRP A 315 6.32 25.61 4.09
N LEU A 316 5.65 24.44 4.14
CA LEU A 316 4.99 23.94 5.34
C LEU A 316 5.76 22.76 5.93
N ARG A 317 5.89 22.73 7.24
CA ARG A 317 6.48 21.58 7.95
C ARG A 317 5.61 20.35 7.75
N PRO A 318 6.22 19.16 7.52
CA PRO A 318 5.47 17.91 7.29
C PRO A 318 4.40 17.62 8.36
N ALA A 319 4.72 17.81 9.64
CA ALA A 319 3.78 17.60 10.75
C ALA A 319 2.55 18.52 10.70
N ARG A 320 2.74 19.81 10.35
CA ARG A 320 1.62 20.74 10.17
C ARG A 320 0.73 20.35 9.00
N LEU A 321 1.36 19.97 7.88
CA LEU A 321 0.63 19.56 6.69
C LEU A 321 -0.15 18.27 6.96
N LEU A 322 0.42 17.30 7.69
CA LEU A 322 -0.24 16.09 8.15
C LEU A 322 -1.50 16.43 8.98
N THR A 323 -1.37 17.36 9.93
CA THR A 323 -2.49 17.80 10.78
C THR A 323 -3.60 18.42 9.95
N ILE A 324 -3.28 19.33 9.04
CA ILE A 324 -4.25 20.01 8.16
C ILE A 324 -5.01 18.97 7.31
N PHE A 325 -4.30 18.07 6.66
CA PHE A 325 -4.90 17.06 5.80
C PHE A 325 -5.73 16.05 6.61
N ALA A 326 -5.33 15.70 7.83
CA ALA A 326 -6.11 14.84 8.70
C ALA A 326 -7.41 15.52 9.18
N LEU A 327 -7.37 16.81 9.53
CA LEU A 327 -8.57 17.58 9.87
C LEU A 327 -9.52 17.73 8.67
N LEU A 328 -8.99 17.96 7.47
CA LEU A 328 -9.80 17.98 6.24
C LEU A 328 -10.41 16.61 5.97
N ALA A 329 -9.66 15.51 6.15
CA ALA A 329 -10.18 14.15 6.02
C ALA A 329 -11.33 13.90 7.01
N MET A 330 -11.20 14.35 8.27
CA MET A 330 -12.27 14.28 9.27
C MET A 330 -13.52 15.06 8.82
N ALA A 331 -13.35 16.29 8.33
CA ALA A 331 -14.45 17.11 7.85
C ALA A 331 -15.20 16.46 6.68
N PHE A 332 -14.48 15.96 5.67
CA PHE A 332 -15.09 15.25 4.55
C PHE A 332 -15.70 13.89 4.98
N THR A 333 -15.12 13.19 5.95
CA THR A 333 -15.70 11.96 6.48
C THR A 333 -17.02 12.25 7.21
N LEU A 334 -17.11 13.34 7.98
CA LEU A 334 -18.39 13.82 8.54
C LEU A 334 -19.39 14.14 7.43
N GLY A 335 -18.94 14.76 6.33
CA GLY A 335 -19.77 14.97 5.15
C GLY A 335 -20.30 13.64 4.59
N ALA A 336 -19.47 12.60 4.48
CA ALA A 336 -19.90 11.28 4.02
C ALA A 336 -20.91 10.61 4.98
N ILE A 337 -20.81 10.88 6.28
CA ILE A 337 -21.75 10.36 7.30
C ILE A 337 -23.10 11.08 7.18
N PHE A 338 -23.12 12.40 7.18
CA PHE A 338 -24.34 13.19 7.36
C PHE A 338 -24.97 13.69 6.07
N LEU A 339 -24.20 13.93 5.00
CA LEU A 339 -24.72 14.31 3.70
C LEU A 339 -25.16 13.06 2.94
N GLN A 340 -26.45 12.98 2.64
CA GLN A 340 -26.99 11.85 1.89
C GLN A 340 -26.80 12.02 0.38
N GLY A 341 -26.88 10.90 -0.36
CA GLY A 341 -26.81 10.91 -1.81
C GLY A 341 -25.42 11.22 -2.35
N ARG A 342 -25.35 11.82 -3.54
CA ARG A 342 -24.10 12.08 -4.26
C ARG A 342 -23.13 13.00 -3.53
N MET A 343 -23.64 13.92 -2.70
CA MET A 343 -22.77 14.83 -1.94
C MET A 343 -21.89 14.09 -0.94
N GLY A 344 -22.44 13.08 -0.26
CA GLY A 344 -21.65 12.19 0.61
C GLY A 344 -20.59 11.40 -0.16
N LEU A 345 -20.93 10.93 -1.37
CA LEU A 345 -19.99 10.24 -2.25
C LEU A 345 -18.83 11.17 -2.71
N TYR A 346 -19.12 12.42 -3.05
CA TYR A 346 -18.09 13.42 -3.38
C TYR A 346 -17.17 13.70 -2.19
N CYS A 347 -17.73 13.72 -0.98
CA CYS A 347 -16.92 13.82 0.24
C CYS A 347 -15.96 12.64 0.38
N LEU A 348 -16.39 11.40 0.09
CA LEU A 348 -15.50 10.21 0.13
C LEU A 348 -14.40 10.29 -0.92
N VAL A 349 -14.68 10.77 -2.12
CA VAL A 349 -13.66 11.05 -3.13
C VAL A 349 -12.64 12.06 -2.60
N ALA A 350 -13.10 13.14 -1.96
CA ALA A 350 -12.24 14.17 -1.38
C ALA A 350 -11.37 13.64 -0.23
N VAL A 351 -11.88 12.71 0.60
CA VAL A 351 -11.09 12.02 1.64
C VAL A 351 -9.85 11.37 1.04
N SER A 352 -9.96 10.74 -0.14
CA SER A 352 -8.81 10.10 -0.80
C SER A 352 -7.69 11.10 -1.10
N GLY A 353 -8.03 12.31 -1.55
CA GLY A 353 -7.04 13.38 -1.72
C GLY A 353 -6.34 13.74 -0.40
N CYS A 354 -7.10 13.83 0.70
CA CYS A 354 -6.55 14.15 2.01
C CYS A 354 -5.64 13.04 2.56
N MET A 355 -5.93 11.77 2.27
CA MET A 355 -5.12 10.63 2.71
C MET A 355 -3.73 10.57 2.04
N SER A 356 -3.55 11.23 0.92
CA SER A 356 -2.43 11.02 -0.01
C SER A 356 -1.04 11.13 0.60
N LEU A 357 -0.82 12.09 1.51
CA LEU A 357 0.50 12.35 2.12
C LEU A 357 0.73 11.60 3.44
N MET A 358 -0.32 11.02 4.04
CA MET A 358 -0.28 10.59 5.45
C MET A 358 0.73 9.47 5.68
N PHE A 359 0.72 8.40 4.86
CA PHE A 359 1.65 7.27 5.01
C PHE A 359 3.12 7.70 5.05
N PRO A 360 3.66 8.32 4.00
CA PRO A 360 5.08 8.69 3.98
C PRO A 360 5.43 9.77 4.98
N THR A 361 4.48 10.61 5.37
CA THR A 361 4.71 11.67 6.34
C THR A 361 4.80 11.13 7.76
N ILE A 362 3.86 10.27 8.17
CA ILE A 362 3.92 9.57 9.47
C ILE A 362 5.22 8.75 9.54
N TYR A 363 5.53 8.01 8.48
CA TYR A 363 6.72 7.18 8.37
C TYR A 363 8.00 8.02 8.53
N GLY A 364 8.11 9.13 7.80
CA GLY A 364 9.26 10.02 7.87
C GLY A 364 9.44 10.68 9.24
N ILE A 365 8.34 11.13 9.86
CA ILE A 365 8.38 11.74 11.21
C ILE A 365 8.74 10.69 12.27
N ALA A 366 8.19 9.49 12.18
CA ALA A 366 8.43 8.44 13.17
C ALA A 366 9.86 7.89 13.13
N LEU A 367 10.55 7.96 11.99
CA LEU A 367 11.95 7.55 11.84
C LEU A 367 12.95 8.68 12.05
N ASP A 368 12.48 9.93 12.19
CA ASP A 368 13.35 11.07 12.38
C ASP A 368 14.16 10.94 13.68
N GLY A 369 15.46 11.22 13.61
CA GLY A 369 16.38 11.10 14.76
C GLY A 369 16.74 9.67 15.19
N LEU A 370 16.24 8.59 14.54
CA LEU A 370 16.62 7.22 14.91
C LEU A 370 18.00 6.78 14.38
N GLY A 371 18.58 7.52 13.45
CA GLY A 371 19.89 7.15 12.88
C GLY A 371 19.89 5.71 12.33
N ASP A 372 20.86 4.91 12.75
CA ASP A 372 20.97 3.49 12.34
C ASP A 372 19.84 2.60 12.87
N ASP A 373 19.16 2.98 13.95
CA ASP A 373 18.02 2.26 14.50
C ASP A 373 16.76 2.39 13.61
N ALA A 374 16.77 3.33 12.65
CA ALA A 374 15.69 3.49 11.67
C ALA A 374 15.39 2.19 10.90
N LYS A 375 16.38 1.29 10.74
CA LYS A 375 16.18 -0.03 10.09
C LYS A 375 15.17 -0.89 10.86
N PHE A 376 15.27 -0.93 12.19
CA PHE A 376 14.30 -1.63 13.04
C PHE A 376 13.02 -0.82 13.23
N GLY A 377 13.12 0.51 13.30
CA GLY A 377 11.98 1.41 13.33
C GLY A 377 11.09 1.24 12.08
N ALA A 378 11.70 1.06 10.92
CA ALA A 378 11.00 0.76 9.68
C ALA A 378 10.14 -0.51 9.79
N ALA A 379 10.68 -1.60 10.36
CA ALA A 379 9.95 -2.86 10.53
C ALA A 379 8.65 -2.68 11.33
N GLY A 380 8.70 -1.93 12.43
CA GLY A 380 7.50 -1.66 13.25
C GLY A 380 6.43 -0.88 12.48
N LEU A 381 6.84 0.09 11.65
CA LEU A 381 5.91 0.86 10.80
C LEU A 381 5.33 0.00 9.66
N ILE A 382 6.11 -0.94 9.11
CA ILE A 382 5.61 -1.89 8.10
C ILE A 382 4.63 -2.90 8.74
N MET A 383 4.90 -3.38 9.96
CA MET A 383 3.94 -4.23 10.68
C MET A 383 2.63 -3.50 10.97
N ALA A 384 2.64 -2.17 11.13
CA ALA A 384 1.44 -1.36 11.33
C ALA A 384 0.47 -1.40 10.12
N ILE A 385 0.93 -1.84 8.93
CA ILE A 385 0.08 -2.10 7.75
C ILE A 385 -1.03 -3.12 8.08
N LEU A 386 -0.84 -3.94 9.12
CA LEU A 386 -1.87 -4.86 9.64
C LEU A 386 -3.20 -4.14 9.96
N GLY A 387 -3.20 -2.83 10.23
CA GLY A 387 -4.42 -2.03 10.40
C GLY A 387 -5.39 -2.15 9.22
N GLY A 388 -4.86 -2.28 8.00
CA GLY A 388 -5.64 -2.50 6.78
C GLY A 388 -6.32 -3.87 6.67
N SER A 389 -5.93 -4.84 7.51
CA SER A 389 -6.58 -6.17 7.56
C SER A 389 -7.54 -6.29 8.75
N VAL A 390 -7.30 -5.54 9.82
CA VAL A 390 -8.08 -5.63 11.08
C VAL A 390 -9.29 -4.70 11.09
N LEU A 391 -9.14 -3.47 10.60
CA LEU A 391 -10.21 -2.47 10.73
C LEU A 391 -11.34 -2.60 9.69
N PRO A 392 -11.10 -2.95 8.40
CA PRO A 392 -12.18 -3.07 7.43
C PRO A 392 -13.26 -4.11 7.80
N PRO A 393 -12.95 -5.29 8.35
CA PRO A 393 -13.98 -6.21 8.82
C PRO A 393 -14.92 -5.61 9.87
N LEU A 394 -14.40 -4.74 10.75
CA LEU A 394 -15.24 -4.05 11.74
C LEU A 394 -16.23 -3.08 11.07
N GLN A 395 -15.79 -2.39 10.02
CA GLN A 395 -16.68 -1.54 9.22
C GLN A 395 -17.74 -2.37 8.48
N ALA A 396 -17.34 -3.50 7.89
CA ALA A 396 -18.27 -4.41 7.24
C ALA A 396 -19.37 -4.90 8.19
N MET A 397 -19.02 -5.26 9.44
CA MET A 397 -19.99 -5.68 10.46
C MET A 397 -21.05 -4.59 10.77
N ILE A 398 -20.65 -3.31 10.69
CA ILE A 398 -21.61 -2.20 10.87
C ILE A 398 -22.51 -2.10 9.63
N ILE A 399 -21.95 -2.22 8.43
CA ILE A 399 -22.69 -2.12 7.17
C ILE A 399 -23.76 -3.22 7.06
N ASP A 400 -23.45 -4.44 7.51
CA ASP A 400 -24.34 -5.59 7.46
C ASP A 400 -25.61 -5.43 8.34
N GLN A 401 -25.63 -4.47 9.26
CA GLN A 401 -26.81 -4.13 10.05
C GLN A 401 -27.89 -3.39 9.23
N HIS A 402 -27.62 -2.98 7.98
CA HIS A 402 -28.45 -2.20 7.07
C HIS A 402 -28.89 -0.84 7.60
N THR A 403 -29.37 -0.75 8.83
CA THR A 403 -29.73 0.49 9.53
C THR A 403 -29.21 0.48 10.95
N VAL A 404 -28.80 1.66 11.46
CA VAL A 404 -28.46 1.89 12.86
C VAL A 404 -29.51 2.80 13.50
N PHE A 405 -29.32 3.17 14.76
CA PHE A 405 -30.28 3.96 15.54
C PHE A 405 -31.07 5.02 14.72
N GLY A 406 -32.40 4.97 14.83
CA GLY A 406 -33.30 5.95 14.18
C GLY A 406 -33.50 5.77 12.66
N GLY A 407 -33.15 4.60 12.08
CA GLY A 407 -33.28 4.34 10.65
C GLY A 407 -32.19 5.00 9.81
N PHE A 408 -31.09 5.46 10.45
CA PHE A 408 -29.94 6.03 9.75
C PHE A 408 -29.19 4.93 8.97
N PRO A 409 -28.76 5.19 7.73
CA PRO A 409 -28.09 4.19 6.90
C PRO A 409 -26.80 3.68 7.54
N ALA A 410 -26.70 2.38 7.76
CA ALA A 410 -25.52 1.74 8.37
C ALA A 410 -24.25 1.98 7.53
N THR A 411 -24.36 2.00 6.20
CA THR A 411 -23.25 2.31 5.31
C THR A 411 -22.66 3.70 5.58
N ASN A 412 -23.52 4.73 5.77
CA ASN A 412 -23.06 6.07 6.13
C ASN A 412 -22.47 6.09 7.54
N ALA A 413 -23.17 5.50 8.51
CA ALA A 413 -22.72 5.45 9.91
C ALA A 413 -21.38 4.73 10.08
N SER A 414 -21.09 3.74 9.24
CA SER A 414 -19.86 2.96 9.31
C SER A 414 -18.59 3.79 9.14
N PHE A 415 -18.69 4.95 8.48
CA PHE A 415 -17.57 5.88 8.30
C PHE A 415 -17.16 6.62 9.58
N VAL A 416 -17.85 6.39 10.69
CA VAL A 416 -17.37 6.80 12.03
C VAL A 416 -16.02 6.15 12.36
N LEU A 417 -15.76 4.91 11.89
CA LEU A 417 -14.48 4.24 12.12
C LEU A 417 -13.31 4.96 11.42
N PRO A 418 -13.35 5.23 10.09
CA PRO A 418 -12.36 6.09 9.44
C PRO A 418 -12.21 7.47 10.12
N PHE A 419 -13.31 8.09 10.55
CA PHE A 419 -13.25 9.36 11.28
C PHE A 419 -12.41 9.26 12.55
N ILE A 420 -12.61 8.23 13.37
CA ILE A 420 -11.81 7.98 14.59
C ILE A 420 -10.34 7.76 14.22
N CYS A 421 -10.08 7.02 13.15
CA CYS A 421 -8.72 6.80 12.66
C CYS A 421 -8.03 8.12 12.27
N PHE A 422 -8.72 9.01 11.55
CA PHE A 422 -8.17 10.33 11.19
C PHE A 422 -8.00 11.23 12.41
N LEU A 423 -8.82 11.11 13.45
CA LEU A 423 -8.62 11.81 14.72
C LEU A 423 -7.28 11.41 15.36
N VAL A 424 -6.96 10.12 15.37
CA VAL A 424 -5.64 9.64 15.88
C VAL A 424 -4.50 10.22 15.07
N VAL A 425 -4.62 10.24 13.74
CA VAL A 425 -3.60 10.82 12.84
C VAL A 425 -3.45 12.33 13.07
N ALA A 426 -4.57 13.05 13.21
CA ALA A 426 -4.57 14.49 13.49
C ALA A 426 -3.90 14.81 14.84
N ALA A 427 -4.22 14.03 15.88
CA ALA A 427 -3.61 14.18 17.20
C ALA A 427 -2.09 13.93 17.15
N TYR A 428 -1.66 12.90 16.43
CA TYR A 428 -0.22 12.64 16.21
C TYR A 428 0.46 13.81 15.49
N GLY A 429 -0.10 14.25 14.36
CA GLY A 429 0.46 15.38 13.59
C GLY A 429 0.55 16.66 14.41
N TYR A 430 -0.49 16.99 15.18
CA TYR A 430 -0.52 18.17 16.04
C TYR A 430 0.58 18.12 17.12
N ARG A 431 0.75 16.99 17.79
CA ARG A 431 1.79 16.81 18.83
C ARG A 431 3.19 16.92 18.25
N MET A 432 3.41 16.40 17.05
CA MET A 432 4.71 16.51 16.38
C MET A 432 5.01 17.93 15.89
N THR A 433 4.01 18.77 15.70
CA THR A 433 4.19 20.17 15.36
C THR A 433 4.86 20.95 16.50
N GLY A 434 4.58 20.61 17.77
CA GLY A 434 5.16 21.24 18.95
C GLY A 434 6.51 20.65 19.41
N SER A 435 6.82 19.39 19.02
CA SER A 435 7.98 18.66 19.56
C SER A 435 9.32 19.01 18.88
N HIS A 436 9.31 19.60 17.67
CA HIS A 436 10.52 19.99 16.91
C HIS A 436 10.76 21.50 16.92
N SER A 437 10.44 22.18 18.00
CA SER A 437 10.79 23.60 18.21
C SER A 437 12.10 23.79 19.00
N HIS A 438 12.93 22.76 19.11
CA HIS A 438 14.26 22.87 19.71
C HIS A 438 15.36 22.45 18.74
#